data_71508639f89a2be79c1ac242d7541954
#
_entry.id   71508639f89a2be79c1ac242d7541954
#
_cell.length_a   1.000
_cell.length_b   1.000
_cell.length_c   1.000
_cell.angle_alpha   90.00
_cell.angle_beta   90.00
_cell.angle_gamma   90.00
#
_symmetry.space_group_name_H-M   'P 1'
#
loop_
_entity.id
_entity.type
_entity.pdbx_description
1 polymer ?
#
loop_
_entity_poly.entity_id
_entity_poly.type
_entity_poly.pdbx_seq_one_letter_code
_entity_poly.pdbx_strand_id
1 'polypeptide(L)'
;MKKLFIISLALVMASCDTFLNEEPKDQQVEEMAFKDANSLYLNAVATLYNYIGGNEQSQGLQGTYRGVYDFNTFTSDEAIIPTRGGDWYDGGFWQEIFLHEWDAGTGALNDTWKYLYKVIALCNRSIETLDEHASLLSDEQQKAYKAEVRALRAMYYYYLMDMFARVPLVLSSSTPMS
;
A
#
# COMPACT_ATOMS: atom_id res chain seq x y z
N MET A 1 -16.77 -24.46 -56.82
CA MET A 1 -15.81 -23.45 -56.38
C MET A 1 -16.34 -22.56 -55.25
N LYS A 2 -17.53 -21.98 -55.30
CA LYS A 2 -18.08 -21.14 -54.20
C LYS A 2 -18.20 -21.85 -52.85
N LYS A 3 -18.61 -23.13 -52.83
CA LYS A 3 -18.75 -23.89 -51.59
C LYS A 3 -17.41 -24.24 -50.91
N LEU A 4 -16.35 -24.43 -51.70
CA LEU A 4 -15.00 -24.66 -51.18
C LEU A 4 -14.40 -23.39 -50.53
N PHE A 5 -14.72 -22.24 -51.11
CA PHE A 5 -14.27 -20.93 -50.59
C PHE A 5 -14.93 -20.57 -49.28
N ILE A 6 -16.22 -20.93 -49.09
CA ILE A 6 -16.95 -20.71 -47.82
C ILE A 6 -16.42 -21.62 -46.71
N ILE A 7 -16.07 -22.88 -47.02
CA ILE A 7 -15.49 -23.82 -46.06
C ILE A 7 -14.08 -23.39 -45.65
N SER A 8 -13.28 -22.89 -46.59
CA SER A 8 -11.94 -22.35 -46.29
C SER A 8 -12.01 -21.07 -45.41
N LEU A 9 -12.96 -20.19 -45.65
CA LEU A 9 -13.16 -18.97 -44.86
C LEU A 9 -13.65 -19.28 -43.43
N ALA A 10 -14.50 -20.30 -43.26
CA ALA A 10 -14.99 -20.75 -41.94
C ALA A 10 -13.89 -21.42 -41.11
N LEU A 11 -12.93 -22.10 -41.71
CA LEU A 11 -11.76 -22.69 -41.02
C LEU A 11 -10.77 -21.65 -40.51
N VAL A 12 -10.65 -20.51 -41.16
CA VAL A 12 -9.77 -19.40 -40.74
C VAL A 12 -10.34 -18.65 -39.54
N MET A 13 -11.66 -18.60 -39.38
CA MET A 13 -12.33 -17.94 -38.26
C MET A 13 -12.31 -18.75 -36.96
N ALA A 14 -12.07 -20.07 -37.03
CA ALA A 14 -12.00 -20.94 -35.85
C ALA A 14 -10.61 -21.02 -35.20
N SER A 15 -9.59 -20.39 -35.80
CA SER A 15 -8.17 -20.50 -35.36
C SER A 15 -7.71 -19.47 -34.38
N CYS A 16 -8.55 -18.49 -33.99
CA CYS A 16 -8.06 -17.31 -33.24
C CYS A 16 -8.28 -17.35 -31.72
N ASP A 17 -9.07 -18.27 -31.17
CA ASP A 17 -9.39 -18.25 -29.73
C ASP A 17 -8.20 -18.65 -28.84
N THR A 18 -7.34 -19.55 -29.29
CA THR A 18 -6.20 -20.03 -28.48
C THR A 18 -4.98 -19.11 -28.55
N PHE A 19 -4.90 -18.25 -29.58
CA PHE A 19 -3.77 -17.33 -29.75
C PHE A 19 -3.96 -16.02 -28.99
N LEU A 20 -5.19 -15.68 -28.60
CA LEU A 20 -5.53 -14.46 -27.86
C LEU A 20 -5.57 -14.65 -26.36
N ASN A 21 -5.56 -15.88 -25.86
CA ASN A 21 -5.43 -16.19 -24.43
C ASN A 21 -3.95 -16.42 -24.08
N GLU A 22 -3.17 -15.35 -24.05
CA GLU A 22 -1.86 -15.39 -23.42
C GLU A 22 -2.05 -15.36 -21.90
N GLU A 23 -1.78 -16.50 -21.25
CA GLU A 23 -1.57 -16.50 -19.81
C GLU A 23 -0.27 -15.71 -19.52
N PRO A 24 -0.31 -14.65 -18.72
CA PRO A 24 0.89 -13.91 -18.38
C PRO A 24 1.88 -14.84 -17.66
N LYS A 25 3.06 -15.04 -18.26
CA LYS A 25 4.08 -15.98 -17.74
C LYS A 25 4.90 -15.39 -16.58
N ASP A 26 4.80 -14.10 -16.38
CA ASP A 26 5.59 -13.27 -15.46
C ASP A 26 4.73 -12.54 -14.40
N GLN A 27 3.41 -12.69 -14.42
CA GLN A 27 2.52 -12.20 -13.37
C GLN A 27 1.93 -13.37 -12.58
N GLN A 28 1.90 -13.23 -11.27
CA GLN A 28 1.15 -14.17 -10.43
C GLN A 28 -0.35 -14.01 -10.73
N VAL A 29 -0.96 -15.05 -11.26
CA VAL A 29 -2.42 -15.11 -11.41
C VAL A 29 -3.03 -15.18 -10.02
N GLU A 30 -4.17 -14.54 -9.79
CA GLU A 30 -4.86 -14.50 -8.49
C GLU A 30 -5.02 -15.90 -7.86
N GLU A 31 -5.33 -16.91 -8.67
CA GLU A 31 -5.44 -18.31 -8.24
C GLU A 31 -4.14 -18.90 -7.67
N MET A 32 -2.97 -18.43 -8.13
CA MET A 32 -1.68 -18.86 -7.59
C MET A 32 -1.29 -18.05 -6.34
N ALA A 33 -1.72 -16.80 -6.26
CA ALA A 33 -1.46 -15.93 -5.11
C ALA A 33 -2.25 -16.38 -3.87
N PHE A 34 -3.44 -16.95 -4.04
CA PHE A 34 -4.36 -17.33 -2.97
C PHE A 34 -4.79 -18.80 -3.06
N LYS A 35 -3.84 -19.72 -3.27
CA LYS A 35 -4.11 -21.16 -3.44
C LYS A 35 -4.38 -21.91 -2.14
N ASP A 36 -3.91 -21.42 -1.01
CA ASP A 36 -4.01 -22.05 0.31
C ASP A 36 -3.90 -21.01 1.43
N ALA A 37 -4.17 -21.42 2.68
CA ALA A 37 -4.12 -20.54 3.85
C ALA A 37 -2.77 -19.83 4.03
N ASN A 38 -1.65 -20.49 3.72
CA ASN A 38 -0.32 -19.91 3.88
C ASN A 38 -0.05 -18.85 2.82
N SER A 39 -0.34 -19.12 1.56
CA SER A 39 -0.19 -18.13 0.48
C SER A 39 -1.13 -16.94 0.67
N LEU A 40 -2.36 -17.18 1.15
CA LEU A 40 -3.29 -16.11 1.51
C LEU A 40 -2.74 -15.25 2.65
N TYR A 41 -2.19 -15.85 3.73
CA TYR A 41 -1.54 -15.09 4.80
C TYR A 41 -0.37 -14.25 4.29
N LEU A 42 0.54 -14.86 3.53
CA LEU A 42 1.73 -14.18 3.02
C LEU A 42 1.39 -12.98 2.13
N ASN A 43 0.40 -13.13 1.25
CA ASN A 43 0.05 -12.09 0.29
C ASN A 43 -0.92 -11.05 0.83
N ALA A 44 -1.87 -11.43 1.69
CA ALA A 44 -2.86 -10.50 2.22
C ALA A 44 -2.46 -9.88 3.57
N VAL A 45 -1.66 -10.55 4.41
CA VAL A 45 -1.34 -10.06 5.75
C VAL A 45 0.13 -9.68 5.87
N ALA A 46 1.04 -10.63 5.61
CA ALA A 46 2.47 -10.42 5.84
C ALA A 46 3.06 -9.27 5.00
N THR A 47 2.56 -9.05 3.79
CA THR A 47 2.99 -7.94 2.94
C THR A 47 2.76 -6.55 3.55
N LEU A 48 1.78 -6.41 4.47
CA LEU A 48 1.51 -5.14 5.14
C LEU A 48 2.68 -4.69 6.02
N TYR A 49 3.44 -5.63 6.57
CA TYR A 49 4.61 -5.32 7.41
C TYR A 49 5.75 -4.67 6.63
N ASN A 50 5.84 -4.87 5.31
CA ASN A 50 6.84 -4.22 4.47
C ASN A 50 6.73 -2.69 4.49
N TYR A 51 5.53 -2.16 4.78
CA TYR A 51 5.31 -0.72 4.86
C TYR A 51 5.77 -0.09 6.17
N ILE A 52 6.06 -0.88 7.22
CA ILE A 52 6.51 -0.36 8.52
C ILE A 52 7.92 0.21 8.41
N GLY A 53 8.84 -0.54 7.78
CA GLY A 53 10.24 -0.16 7.70
C GLY A 53 10.52 0.98 6.73
N GLY A 54 9.85 1.00 5.59
CA GLY A 54 10.19 1.88 4.47
C GLY A 54 11.57 1.56 3.90
N ASN A 55 12.03 2.39 2.98
CA ASN A 55 13.39 2.36 2.43
C ASN A 55 13.80 3.78 2.01
N GLU A 56 15.01 3.94 1.45
CA GLU A 56 15.57 5.23 1.02
C GLU A 56 14.66 6.00 0.04
N GLN A 57 13.74 5.33 -0.65
CA GLN A 57 12.88 5.92 -1.68
C GLN A 57 11.39 5.84 -1.32
N SER A 58 11.04 5.27 -0.17
CA SER A 58 9.65 5.12 0.26
C SER A 58 9.46 5.43 1.72
N GLN A 59 8.33 6.00 2.05
CA GLN A 59 7.95 6.27 3.43
C GLN A 59 7.72 4.98 4.22
N GLY A 60 8.03 5.04 5.50
CA GLY A 60 7.76 4.01 6.51
C GLY A 60 7.55 4.70 7.85
N LEU A 61 7.04 3.96 8.85
CA LEU A 61 6.89 4.52 10.20
C LEU A 61 8.25 4.80 10.85
N GLN A 62 9.26 4.01 10.51
CA GLN A 62 10.64 4.13 11.00
C GLN A 62 11.60 4.60 9.89
N GLY A 63 11.09 4.83 8.70
CA GLY A 63 11.89 5.29 7.57
C GLY A 63 12.27 6.76 7.71
N THR A 64 13.44 7.10 7.22
CA THR A 64 14.03 8.44 7.30
C THR A 64 13.78 9.29 6.05
N TYR A 65 12.75 8.98 5.29
CA TYR A 65 12.43 9.72 4.06
C TYR A 65 11.42 10.83 4.34
N ARG A 66 11.78 11.76 5.25
CA ARG A 66 10.96 12.94 5.59
C ARG A 66 9.52 12.57 5.96
N GLY A 67 9.38 11.49 6.74
CA GLY A 67 8.09 10.92 7.14
C GLY A 67 7.84 11.00 8.64
N VAL A 68 7.05 10.05 9.13
CA VAL A 68 6.61 10.00 10.53
C VAL A 68 7.76 10.10 11.53
N TYR A 69 8.85 9.35 11.30
CA TYR A 69 10.01 9.36 12.19
C TYR A 69 10.67 10.73 12.23
N ASP A 70 10.91 11.33 11.07
CA ASP A 70 11.60 12.63 10.96
C ASP A 70 10.77 13.75 11.60
N PHE A 71 9.46 13.78 11.34
CA PHE A 71 8.59 14.76 11.99
C PHE A 71 8.59 14.60 13.51
N ASN A 72 8.45 13.38 14.03
CA ASN A 72 8.46 13.16 15.48
C ASN A 72 9.80 13.48 16.15
N THR A 73 10.91 13.30 15.43
CA THR A 73 12.26 13.52 15.96
C THR A 73 12.68 15.00 15.88
N PHE A 74 12.52 15.62 14.69
CA PHE A 74 13.08 16.95 14.44
C PHE A 74 12.13 18.10 14.81
N THR A 75 10.89 17.80 15.16
CA THR A 75 9.99 18.78 15.79
C THR A 75 10.12 18.81 17.32
N SER A 76 10.94 17.93 17.88
CA SER A 76 11.24 17.89 19.31
C SER A 76 12.58 18.55 19.60
N ASP A 77 12.92 18.69 20.89
CA ASP A 77 14.23 19.19 21.32
C ASP A 77 15.33 18.12 21.25
N GLU A 78 15.03 16.93 20.73
CA GLU A 78 15.97 15.80 20.75
C GLU A 78 17.07 15.91 19.71
N ALA A 79 16.75 16.40 18.51
CA ALA A 79 17.70 16.41 17.40
C ALA A 79 17.44 17.56 16.41
N ILE A 80 18.51 17.98 15.75
CA ILE A 80 18.50 18.93 14.64
C ILE A 80 19.45 18.46 13.55
N ILE A 81 19.09 18.67 12.30
CA ILE A 81 20.01 18.52 11.16
C ILE A 81 20.58 19.90 10.80
N PRO A 82 21.83 20.20 11.18
CA PRO A 82 22.44 21.48 10.87
C PRO A 82 22.89 21.53 9.40
N THR A 83 22.76 22.70 8.79
CA THR A 83 23.39 22.97 7.49
C THR A 83 24.90 22.99 7.62
N ARG A 84 25.62 22.28 6.76
CA ARG A 84 27.08 22.23 6.69
C ARG A 84 27.56 22.74 5.34
N GLY A 85 27.83 24.00 5.23
CA GLY A 85 28.12 24.61 3.93
C GLY A 85 26.90 24.55 3.01
N GLY A 86 27.02 23.85 1.87
CA GLY A 86 25.89 23.54 0.97
C GLY A 86 25.14 22.25 1.28
N ASP A 87 25.70 21.40 2.17
CA ASP A 87 25.12 20.10 2.51
C ASP A 87 23.99 20.24 3.52
N TRP A 88 22.99 19.37 3.37
CA TRP A 88 21.84 19.27 4.28
C TRP A 88 20.99 20.53 4.37
N TYR A 89 21.12 21.45 3.40
CA TYR A 89 20.23 22.60 3.33
C TYR A 89 18.82 22.19 2.89
N ASP A 90 18.72 21.34 1.88
CA ASP A 90 17.46 20.78 1.37
C ASP A 90 16.33 21.81 1.19
N GLY A 91 16.67 23.00 0.67
CA GLY A 91 15.71 24.08 0.54
C GLY A 91 15.25 24.70 1.86
N GLY A 92 15.92 24.43 2.97
CA GLY A 92 15.54 24.89 4.32
C GLY A 92 14.61 23.93 5.08
N PHE A 93 14.28 22.78 4.50
CA PHE A 93 13.30 21.84 5.06
C PHE A 93 13.57 21.44 6.52
N TRP A 94 14.81 21.09 6.85
CA TRP A 94 15.16 20.66 8.22
C TRP A 94 15.07 21.78 9.23
N GLN A 95 15.36 23.02 8.82
CA GLN A 95 15.23 24.21 9.64
C GLN A 95 13.74 24.56 9.85
N GLU A 96 12.93 24.49 8.79
CA GLU A 96 11.49 24.70 8.83
C GLU A 96 10.82 23.75 9.84
N ILE A 97 11.18 22.45 9.80
CA ILE A 97 10.65 21.46 10.74
C ILE A 97 11.09 21.78 12.18
N PHE A 98 12.36 22.03 12.40
CA PHE A 98 12.88 22.32 13.73
C PHE A 98 12.29 23.61 14.33
N LEU A 99 12.07 24.63 13.52
CA LEU A 99 11.48 25.91 13.94
C LEU A 99 9.94 25.89 14.00
N HIS A 100 9.30 24.77 13.65
CA HIS A 100 7.84 24.65 13.59
C HIS A 100 7.19 25.60 12.58
N GLU A 101 7.84 25.85 11.46
CA GLU A 101 7.39 26.81 10.43
C GLU A 101 6.66 26.13 9.25
N TRP A 102 6.38 24.81 9.34
CA TRP A 102 5.64 24.12 8.30
C TRP A 102 4.19 24.59 8.18
N ASP A 103 3.63 24.43 7.00
CA ASP A 103 2.25 24.74 6.70
C ASP A 103 1.59 23.67 5.82
N ALA A 104 0.35 23.92 5.38
CA ALA A 104 -0.39 23.02 4.49
C ALA A 104 0.27 22.82 3.11
N GLY A 105 1.23 23.67 2.72
CA GLY A 105 2.03 23.57 1.50
C GLY A 105 3.26 22.69 1.66
N THR A 106 3.64 22.30 2.87
CA THR A 106 4.81 21.46 3.13
C THR A 106 4.59 20.06 2.54
N GLY A 107 5.27 19.79 1.41
CA GLY A 107 5.06 18.59 0.61
C GLY A 107 5.23 17.27 1.38
N ALA A 108 6.22 17.21 2.28
CA ALA A 108 6.50 16.03 3.10
C ALA A 108 5.33 15.66 4.05
N LEU A 109 4.57 16.64 4.56
CA LEU A 109 3.36 16.37 5.34
C LEU A 109 2.28 15.71 4.49
N ASN A 110 2.06 16.22 3.27
CA ASN A 110 1.10 15.64 2.33
C ASN A 110 1.51 14.21 1.90
N ASP A 111 2.79 13.98 1.69
CA ASP A 111 3.29 12.64 1.34
C ASP A 111 3.17 11.67 2.51
N THR A 112 3.37 12.12 3.75
CA THR A 112 3.13 11.33 4.96
C THR A 112 1.65 10.99 5.12
N TRP A 113 0.75 11.95 4.91
CA TRP A 113 -0.70 11.70 4.87
C TRP A 113 -1.08 10.64 3.86
N LYS A 114 -0.62 10.77 2.61
CA LYS A 114 -0.87 9.79 1.54
C LYS A 114 -0.32 8.41 1.89
N TYR A 115 0.87 8.34 2.44
CA TYR A 115 1.47 7.08 2.88
C TYR A 115 0.63 6.37 3.94
N LEU A 116 0.25 7.07 5.00
CA LEU A 116 -0.54 6.48 6.08
C LEU A 116 -1.91 5.98 5.59
N TYR A 117 -2.60 6.77 4.78
CA TYR A 117 -3.87 6.35 4.18
C TYR A 117 -3.72 5.24 3.13
N LYS A 118 -2.62 5.19 2.39
CA LYS A 118 -2.31 4.08 1.49
C LYS A 118 -2.28 2.76 2.26
N VAL A 119 -1.60 2.72 3.40
CA VAL A 119 -1.51 1.47 4.19
C VAL A 119 -2.86 1.13 4.83
N ILE A 120 -3.63 2.10 5.28
CA ILE A 120 -5.00 1.88 5.76
C ILE A 120 -5.89 1.27 4.66
N ALA A 121 -5.80 1.79 3.42
CA ALA A 121 -6.53 1.23 2.29
C ALA A 121 -6.10 -0.21 1.97
N LEU A 122 -4.80 -0.51 2.05
CA LEU A 122 -4.28 -1.87 1.91
C LEU A 122 -4.79 -2.80 3.04
N CYS A 123 -4.86 -2.33 4.29
CA CYS A 123 -5.47 -3.09 5.39
C CYS A 123 -6.96 -3.37 5.13
N ASN A 124 -7.70 -2.39 4.62
CA ASN A 124 -9.11 -2.59 4.26
C ASN A 124 -9.23 -3.65 3.17
N ARG A 125 -8.43 -3.55 2.11
CA ARG A 125 -8.38 -4.54 1.02
C ARG A 125 -8.02 -5.93 1.53
N SER A 126 -7.02 -6.03 2.43
CA SER A 126 -6.64 -7.31 3.04
C SER A 126 -7.79 -7.96 3.81
N ILE A 127 -8.57 -7.18 4.57
CA ILE A 127 -9.75 -7.71 5.28
C ILE A 127 -10.79 -8.24 4.29
N GLU A 128 -11.05 -7.51 3.21
CA GLU A 128 -11.97 -7.91 2.15
C GLU A 128 -11.47 -9.19 1.45
N THR A 129 -10.18 -9.27 1.10
CA THR A 129 -9.57 -10.47 0.51
C THR A 129 -9.65 -11.70 1.43
N LEU A 130 -9.44 -11.53 2.75
CA LEU A 130 -9.63 -12.62 3.72
C LEU A 130 -11.09 -13.10 3.81
N ASP A 131 -12.07 -12.22 3.55
CA ASP A 131 -13.48 -12.59 3.49
C ASP A 131 -13.82 -13.28 2.15
N GLU A 132 -13.30 -12.78 1.04
CA GLU A 132 -13.47 -13.37 -0.29
C GLU A 132 -12.93 -14.82 -0.36
N HIS A 133 -11.83 -15.10 0.34
CA HIS A 133 -11.16 -16.40 0.36
C HIS A 133 -11.35 -17.17 1.68
N ALA A 134 -12.43 -16.90 2.42
CA ALA A 134 -12.71 -17.53 3.72
C ALA A 134 -12.73 -19.06 3.68
N SER A 135 -13.09 -19.66 2.54
CA SER A 135 -13.11 -21.11 2.34
C SER A 135 -11.74 -21.79 2.45
N LEU A 136 -10.65 -21.03 2.35
CA LEU A 136 -9.27 -21.52 2.50
C LEU A 136 -8.79 -21.55 3.95
N LEU A 137 -9.57 -20.99 4.88
CA LEU A 137 -9.19 -20.76 6.27
C LEU A 137 -10.08 -21.55 7.23
N SER A 138 -9.53 -21.95 8.38
CA SER A 138 -10.37 -22.29 9.54
C SER A 138 -10.96 -21.01 10.18
N ASP A 139 -12.00 -21.18 10.99
CA ASP A 139 -12.62 -20.05 11.71
C ASP A 139 -11.61 -19.33 12.62
N GLU A 140 -10.70 -20.08 13.26
CA GLU A 140 -9.64 -19.53 14.09
C GLU A 140 -8.63 -18.72 13.29
N GLN A 141 -8.20 -19.25 12.13
CA GLN A 141 -7.28 -18.56 11.24
C GLN A 141 -7.90 -17.26 10.69
N GLN A 142 -9.15 -17.30 10.25
CA GLN A 142 -9.84 -16.11 9.75
C GLN A 142 -9.93 -15.03 10.83
N LYS A 143 -10.33 -15.40 12.05
CA LYS A 143 -10.39 -14.46 13.18
C LYS A 143 -9.01 -13.88 13.52
N ALA A 144 -7.96 -14.73 13.58
CA ALA A 144 -6.61 -14.29 13.90
C ALA A 144 -6.06 -13.34 12.85
N TYR A 145 -6.13 -13.69 11.57
CA TYR A 145 -5.60 -12.87 10.48
C TYR A 145 -6.32 -11.51 10.37
N LYS A 146 -7.65 -11.53 10.50
CA LYS A 146 -8.44 -10.27 10.52
C LYS A 146 -8.12 -9.41 11.75
N ALA A 147 -7.86 -10.01 12.91
CA ALA A 147 -7.48 -9.27 14.11
C ALA A 147 -6.11 -8.62 13.93
N GLU A 148 -5.15 -9.33 13.34
CA GLU A 148 -3.81 -8.84 13.02
C GLU A 148 -3.87 -7.64 12.06
N VAL A 149 -4.59 -7.76 10.94
CA VAL A 149 -4.76 -6.64 9.98
C VAL A 149 -5.47 -5.44 10.62
N ARG A 150 -6.47 -5.68 11.48
CA ARG A 150 -7.15 -4.60 12.23
C ARG A 150 -6.21 -3.90 13.21
N ALA A 151 -5.31 -4.63 13.86
CA ALA A 151 -4.30 -4.07 14.74
C ALA A 151 -3.32 -3.18 13.96
N LEU A 152 -2.82 -3.64 12.81
CA LEU A 152 -2.00 -2.84 11.91
C LEU A 152 -2.73 -1.56 11.46
N ARG A 153 -3.98 -1.68 11.01
CA ARG A 153 -4.79 -0.53 10.62
C ARG A 153 -4.96 0.48 11.76
N ALA A 154 -5.19 0.00 12.97
CA ALA A 154 -5.33 0.84 14.16
C ALA A 154 -4.02 1.57 14.49
N MET A 155 -2.88 0.92 14.32
CA MET A 155 -1.56 1.55 14.48
C MET A 155 -1.35 2.71 13.49
N TYR A 156 -1.72 2.52 12.21
CA TYR A 156 -1.63 3.61 11.21
C TYR A 156 -2.60 4.75 11.49
N TYR A 157 -3.80 4.47 12.00
CA TYR A 157 -4.72 5.50 12.49
C TYR A 157 -4.19 6.24 13.71
N TYR A 158 -3.47 5.56 14.60
CA TYR A 158 -2.81 6.23 15.72
C TYR A 158 -1.85 7.32 15.22
N TYR A 159 -0.96 6.99 14.29
CA TYR A 159 -0.04 7.97 13.71
C TYR A 159 -0.75 9.09 12.94
N LEU A 160 -1.83 8.79 12.24
CA LEU A 160 -2.65 9.81 11.59
C LEU A 160 -3.26 10.79 12.61
N MET A 161 -3.82 10.27 13.70
CA MET A 161 -4.41 11.12 14.74
C MET A 161 -3.36 11.93 15.50
N ASP A 162 -2.21 11.33 15.74
CA ASP A 162 -1.08 11.98 16.42
C ASP A 162 -0.57 13.18 15.60
N MET A 163 -0.35 12.99 14.31
CA MET A 163 0.18 14.02 13.42
C MET A 163 -0.86 15.06 12.96
N PHE A 164 -2.11 14.64 12.71
CA PHE A 164 -3.12 15.46 12.02
C PHE A 164 -4.40 15.71 12.83
N ALA A 165 -4.48 15.22 14.06
CA ALA A 165 -5.58 15.35 14.99
C ALA A 165 -6.90 14.74 14.47
N ARG A 166 -7.68 15.46 13.66
CA ARG A 166 -8.96 14.98 13.13
C ARG A 166 -8.80 14.42 11.73
N VAL A 167 -9.07 13.12 11.57
CA VAL A 167 -8.87 12.40 10.32
C VAL A 167 -10.13 11.62 9.92
N PRO A 168 -10.44 11.50 8.62
CA PRO A 168 -11.54 10.68 8.14
C PRO A 168 -11.35 9.20 8.50
N LEU A 169 -12.41 8.56 9.00
CA LEU A 169 -12.43 7.12 9.26
C LEU A 169 -12.90 6.38 8.01
N VAL A 170 -11.96 5.65 7.37
CA VAL A 170 -12.19 4.86 6.15
C VAL A 170 -12.03 3.38 6.48
N LEU A 171 -13.10 2.59 6.37
CA LEU A 171 -13.14 1.17 6.75
C LEU A 171 -13.37 0.21 5.58
N SER A 172 -13.49 0.72 4.36
CA SER A 172 -13.64 -0.07 3.13
C SER A 172 -12.67 0.40 2.06
N SER A 173 -12.19 -0.53 1.23
CA SER A 173 -11.30 -0.23 0.10
C SER A 173 -12.03 0.49 -1.03
N SER A 174 -13.37 0.37 -1.10
CA SER A 174 -14.20 1.00 -2.11
C SER A 174 -14.55 2.47 -1.82
N THR A 175 -14.20 2.98 -0.63
CA THR A 175 -14.44 4.38 -0.28
C THR A 175 -13.41 5.27 -0.97
N PRO A 176 -13.80 6.19 -1.87
CA PRO A 176 -12.85 7.14 -2.46
C PRO A 176 -12.20 7.98 -1.37
N MET A 177 -10.88 8.06 -1.37
CA MET A 177 -10.15 9.02 -0.57
C MET A 177 -10.17 10.36 -1.33
N SER A 178 -11.07 11.24 -0.93
CA SER A 178 -11.20 12.61 -1.46
C SER A 178 -10.26 13.56 -0.74
#